data_7cc69cd0c880c42330e3f158874b962e
#
_entry.id   7cc69cd0c880c42330e3f158874b962e
#
_cell.length_a   1.000
_cell.length_b   1.000
_cell.length_c   1.000
_cell.angle_alpha   90.00
_cell.angle_beta   90.00
_cell.angle_gamma   90.00
#
_symmetry.space_group_name_H-M   'P 1'
#
loop_
_entity.id
_entity.type
_entity.pdbx_description
1 polymer ?
#
loop_
_entity_poly.entity_id
_entity_poly.type
_entity_poly.pdbx_seq_one_letter_code
_entity_poly.pdbx_strand_id
1 'polypeptide(L)'
;GARLASWMPDLRGDSRPVQPTPRALLAALHRDVVGPIAVAGRVPLDAVAAPRPAGTAPVEGGPGPAPDGEALTARLEGLTRLIGLSGAPALVRAAAVHGEMVTVRPFLVGNAAVGRLLVRHLITRDGLEPTGVAVPDQYAARMPAAYADAAAAYASGTHDGVVAWVVWQAEAILVGIQEAQAVCRTVLAGTTAAG
;
A
#
# COMPACT_ATOMS: atom_id res chain seq x y z
N GLY A 1 7.95 1.34 11.31
CA GLY A 1 9.18 0.63 10.94
C GLY A 1 9.36 -0.73 11.61
N ALA A 2 9.31 -0.82 12.93
CA ALA A 2 9.62 -2.08 13.66
C ALA A 2 8.64 -3.23 13.35
N ARG A 3 7.36 -2.96 13.10
CA ARG A 3 6.37 -4.00 12.77
C ARG A 3 6.41 -4.48 11.33
N LEU A 4 6.89 -3.69 10.38
CA LEU A 4 7.13 -4.17 9.02
C LEU A 4 8.23 -5.24 8.99
N ALA A 5 9.24 -5.15 9.87
CA ALA A 5 10.27 -6.17 10.01
C ALA A 5 9.71 -7.53 10.50
N SER A 6 8.61 -7.54 11.28
CA SER A 6 7.97 -8.79 11.72
C SER A 6 7.22 -9.54 10.60
N TRP A 7 7.00 -8.89 9.47
CA TRP A 7 6.37 -9.47 8.27
C TRP A 7 7.40 -9.96 7.24
N MET A 8 8.69 -9.72 7.50
CA MET A 8 9.76 -10.26 6.67
C MET A 8 9.94 -11.75 6.97
N PRO A 9 10.22 -12.59 5.95
CA PRO A 9 10.56 -13.98 6.19
C PRO A 9 11.74 -14.06 7.15
N ASP A 10 11.63 -14.89 8.17
CA ASP A 10 12.76 -15.14 9.05
C ASP A 10 13.84 -15.88 8.24
N LEU A 11 14.97 -15.22 8.03
CA LEU A 11 16.10 -15.80 7.30
C LEU A 11 16.78 -16.94 8.09
N ARG A 12 16.29 -17.28 9.29
CA ARG A 12 16.93 -18.19 10.23
C ARG A 12 16.20 -19.51 10.50
N GLY A 13 15.03 -19.79 9.92
CA GLY A 13 14.29 -20.97 10.33
C GLY A 13 13.34 -21.59 9.33
N ASP A 14 13.21 -22.90 9.39
CA ASP A 14 12.32 -23.76 8.58
C ASP A 14 10.81 -23.54 8.82
N SER A 15 10.43 -22.66 9.73
CA SER A 15 9.03 -22.32 9.98
C SER A 15 8.67 -21.07 9.17
N ARG A 16 8.08 -21.26 7.99
CA ARG A 16 7.39 -20.15 7.30
C ARG A 16 6.35 -19.58 8.25
N PRO A 17 6.44 -18.28 8.60
CA PRO A 17 5.40 -17.64 9.39
C PRO A 17 4.06 -17.83 8.70
N VAL A 18 3.03 -18.21 9.47
CA VAL A 18 1.67 -18.34 8.93
C VAL A 18 1.26 -17.00 8.35
N GLN A 19 1.09 -16.95 7.03
CA GLN A 19 0.67 -15.73 6.36
C GLN A 19 -0.74 -15.35 6.84
N PRO A 20 -0.97 -14.12 7.26
CA PRO A 20 -2.30 -13.68 7.64
C PRO A 20 -3.26 -13.77 6.44
N THR A 21 -4.52 -13.98 6.71
CA THR A 21 -5.54 -13.84 5.65
C THR A 21 -5.50 -12.41 5.08
N PRO A 22 -5.87 -12.20 3.81
CA PRO A 22 -5.88 -10.87 3.20
C PRO A 22 -6.65 -9.83 4.02
N ARG A 23 -7.76 -10.23 4.63
CA ARG A 23 -8.57 -9.37 5.48
C ARG A 23 -7.84 -9.02 6.80
N ALA A 24 -7.18 -9.99 7.41
CA ALA A 24 -6.39 -9.77 8.63
C ALA A 24 -5.17 -8.89 8.36
N LEU A 25 -4.50 -9.07 7.22
CA LEU A 25 -3.41 -8.22 6.77
C LEU A 25 -3.87 -6.76 6.60
N LEU A 26 -4.97 -6.55 5.87
CA LEU A 26 -5.54 -5.23 5.62
C LEU A 26 -5.88 -4.51 6.95
N ALA A 27 -6.53 -5.21 7.87
CA ALA A 27 -6.89 -4.69 9.19
C ALA A 27 -5.65 -4.37 10.04
N ALA A 28 -4.61 -5.20 9.98
CA ALA A 28 -3.36 -4.99 10.72
C ALA A 28 -2.62 -3.76 10.21
N LEU A 29 -2.46 -3.62 8.89
CA LEU A 29 -1.81 -2.45 8.29
C LEU A 29 -2.58 -1.16 8.58
N HIS A 30 -3.91 -1.20 8.51
CA HIS A 30 -4.72 -0.04 8.88
C HIS A 30 -4.55 0.35 10.36
N ARG A 31 -4.50 -0.63 11.26
CA ARG A 31 -4.24 -0.39 12.69
C ARG A 31 -2.87 0.25 12.93
N ASP A 32 -1.85 -0.20 12.20
CA ASP A 32 -0.50 0.35 12.32
C ASP A 32 -0.41 1.80 11.81
N VAL A 33 -1.19 2.16 10.77
CA VAL A 33 -1.25 3.52 10.21
C VAL A 33 -2.11 4.44 11.06
N VAL A 34 -3.31 4.00 11.44
CA VAL A 34 -4.35 4.88 12.00
C VAL A 34 -4.42 4.80 13.53
N GLY A 35 -3.98 3.68 14.13
CA GLY A 35 -4.01 3.51 15.59
C GLY A 35 -3.37 4.67 16.38
N PRO A 36 -2.15 5.12 16.04
CA PRO A 36 -1.51 6.23 16.74
C PRO A 36 -2.30 7.53 16.69
N ILE A 37 -2.92 7.86 15.55
CA ILE A 37 -3.72 9.08 15.42
C ILE A 37 -5.09 8.96 16.09
N ALA A 38 -5.63 7.75 16.19
CA ALA A 38 -6.85 7.49 16.93
C ALA A 38 -6.62 7.58 18.45
N VAL A 39 -5.51 7.05 18.94
CA VAL A 39 -5.10 7.21 20.36
C VAL A 39 -4.89 8.69 20.69
N ALA A 40 -4.41 9.50 19.75
CA ALA A 40 -4.30 10.95 19.90
C ALA A 40 -5.65 11.70 19.78
N GLY A 41 -6.78 11.00 19.68
CA GLY A 41 -8.12 11.57 19.60
C GLY A 41 -8.48 12.26 18.28
N ARG A 42 -7.69 12.03 17.21
CA ARG A 42 -7.93 12.66 15.91
C ARG A 42 -8.84 11.87 14.99
N VAL A 43 -9.08 10.61 15.30
CA VAL A 43 -9.94 9.69 14.57
C VAL A 43 -10.67 8.83 15.60
N PRO A 44 -11.95 8.47 15.41
CA PRO A 44 -12.67 7.56 16.30
C PRO A 44 -11.96 6.21 16.43
N LEU A 45 -11.88 5.65 17.64
CA LEU A 45 -11.21 4.37 17.91
C LEU A 45 -11.88 3.20 17.19
N ASP A 46 -13.20 3.24 17.03
CA ASP A 46 -13.99 2.23 16.31
C ASP A 46 -13.79 2.26 14.80
N ALA A 47 -13.24 3.35 14.24
CA ALA A 47 -12.83 3.42 12.84
C ALA A 47 -11.50 2.68 12.57
N VAL A 48 -10.76 2.26 13.62
CA VAL A 48 -9.46 1.58 13.45
C VAL A 48 -9.69 0.13 13.01
N ALA A 49 -9.08 -0.25 11.89
CA ALA A 49 -9.18 -1.58 11.29
C ALA A 49 -10.61 -2.01 10.87
N ALA A 50 -11.55 -1.07 10.87
CA ALA A 50 -12.93 -1.28 10.45
C ALA A 50 -13.20 -0.55 9.13
N PRO A 51 -13.89 -1.17 8.15
CA PRO A 51 -14.40 -0.45 7.00
C PRO A 51 -15.35 0.68 7.46
N ARG A 52 -15.36 1.78 6.71
CA ARG A 52 -16.27 2.88 7.00
C ARG A 52 -17.75 2.43 6.92
N PRO A 53 -18.60 2.92 7.80
CA PRO A 53 -20.04 2.61 7.76
C PRO A 53 -20.70 3.10 6.47
N ALA A 54 -21.78 2.44 6.06
CA ALA A 54 -22.62 2.92 4.97
C ALA A 54 -23.12 4.36 5.23
N GLY A 55 -23.18 5.17 4.19
CA GLY A 55 -23.52 6.58 4.29
C GLY A 55 -22.39 7.49 4.79
N THR A 56 -21.21 6.94 5.09
CA THR A 56 -20.06 7.71 5.56
C THR A 56 -19.04 7.86 4.44
N ALA A 57 -18.74 9.08 4.03
CA ALA A 57 -17.67 9.36 3.07
C ALA A 57 -16.30 9.24 3.74
N PRO A 58 -15.25 8.81 2.98
CA PRO A 58 -13.88 8.89 3.48
C PRO A 58 -13.47 10.36 3.65
N VAL A 59 -12.67 10.64 4.69
CA VAL A 59 -12.19 12.01 4.95
C VAL A 59 -11.14 12.44 3.93
N GLU A 60 -10.31 11.50 3.50
CA GLU A 60 -9.28 11.78 2.47
C GLU A 60 -9.88 11.82 1.07
N GLY A 61 -9.39 12.75 0.25
CA GLY A 61 -9.74 12.88 -1.15
C GLY A 61 -9.26 11.67 -1.98
N GLY A 62 -9.75 11.58 -3.22
CA GLY A 62 -9.34 10.54 -4.17
C GLY A 62 -9.81 10.86 -5.58
N PRO A 63 -9.52 9.98 -6.55
CA PRO A 63 -9.71 10.24 -7.98
C PRO A 63 -11.18 10.28 -8.45
N GLY A 64 -12.12 10.24 -7.52
CA GLY A 64 -13.55 10.26 -7.82
C GLY A 64 -14.39 9.96 -6.60
N PRO A 65 -15.71 9.81 -6.74
CA PRO A 65 -16.59 9.41 -5.64
C PRO A 65 -16.22 8.01 -5.16
N ALA A 66 -16.14 7.84 -3.84
CA ALA A 66 -15.93 6.51 -3.26
C ALA A 66 -17.24 5.70 -3.33
N PRO A 67 -17.19 4.38 -3.65
CA PRO A 67 -18.37 3.54 -3.58
C PRO A 67 -18.90 3.45 -2.14
N ASP A 68 -20.19 3.19 -1.97
CA ASP A 68 -20.83 3.09 -0.66
C ASP A 68 -21.72 1.85 -0.56
N GLY A 69 -22.16 1.50 0.63
CA GLY A 69 -23.09 0.41 0.89
C GLY A 69 -22.65 -0.93 0.30
N GLU A 70 -23.54 -1.56 -0.48
CA GLU A 70 -23.24 -2.85 -1.13
C GLU A 70 -22.11 -2.76 -2.14
N ALA A 71 -21.98 -1.64 -2.86
CA ALA A 71 -20.89 -1.44 -3.80
C ALA A 71 -19.53 -1.38 -3.08
N LEU A 72 -19.45 -0.74 -1.92
CA LEU A 72 -18.24 -0.77 -1.09
C LEU A 72 -17.91 -2.19 -0.64
N THR A 73 -18.90 -2.94 -0.16
CA THR A 73 -18.73 -4.32 0.29
C THR A 73 -18.18 -5.21 -0.83
N ALA A 74 -18.81 -5.17 -2.01
CA ALA A 74 -18.39 -5.95 -3.17
C ALA A 74 -16.95 -5.59 -3.64
N ARG A 75 -16.60 -4.29 -3.64
CA ARG A 75 -15.25 -3.84 -4.01
C ARG A 75 -14.22 -4.26 -2.96
N LEU A 76 -14.54 -4.22 -1.68
CA LEU A 76 -13.66 -4.67 -0.60
C LEU A 76 -13.40 -6.19 -0.68
N GLU A 77 -14.41 -6.97 -1.02
CA GLU A 77 -14.22 -8.40 -1.31
C GLU A 77 -13.32 -8.63 -2.52
N GLY A 78 -13.50 -7.85 -3.58
CA GLY A 78 -12.62 -7.86 -4.75
C GLY A 78 -11.16 -7.55 -4.37
N LEU A 79 -10.95 -6.51 -3.58
CA LEU A 79 -9.64 -6.11 -3.07
C LEU A 79 -8.99 -7.25 -2.24
N THR A 80 -9.75 -7.88 -1.34
CA THR A 80 -9.22 -9.00 -0.54
C THR A 80 -8.84 -10.21 -1.42
N ARG A 81 -9.61 -10.50 -2.47
CA ARG A 81 -9.24 -11.52 -3.46
C ARG A 81 -7.95 -11.16 -4.20
N LEU A 82 -7.77 -9.91 -4.63
CA LEU A 82 -6.55 -9.43 -5.28
C LEU A 82 -5.31 -9.58 -4.40
N ILE A 83 -5.41 -9.23 -3.11
CA ILE A 83 -4.31 -9.39 -2.15
C ILE A 83 -3.92 -10.88 -2.01
N GLY A 84 -4.89 -11.79 -2.01
CA GLY A 84 -4.67 -13.24 -1.88
C GLY A 84 -4.33 -13.96 -3.18
N LEU A 85 -4.46 -13.30 -4.33
CA LEU A 85 -4.28 -13.92 -5.63
C LEU A 85 -2.83 -14.43 -5.79
N SER A 86 -2.67 -15.66 -6.25
CA SER A 86 -1.39 -16.26 -6.65
C SER A 86 -1.31 -16.37 -8.16
N GLY A 87 -0.09 -16.34 -8.72
CA GLY A 87 0.16 -16.56 -10.15
C GLY A 87 0.02 -15.31 -11.05
N ALA A 88 -0.49 -14.19 -10.55
CA ALA A 88 -0.42 -12.92 -11.29
C ALA A 88 0.97 -12.27 -11.14
N PRO A 89 1.47 -11.54 -12.16
CA PRO A 89 2.72 -10.80 -12.03
C PRO A 89 2.70 -9.86 -10.81
N ALA A 90 3.75 -9.92 -9.99
CA ALA A 90 3.82 -9.22 -8.70
C ALA A 90 3.57 -7.71 -8.84
N LEU A 91 4.18 -7.07 -9.85
CA LEU A 91 3.99 -5.66 -10.14
C LEU A 91 2.52 -5.33 -10.44
N VAL A 92 1.90 -6.07 -11.35
CA VAL A 92 0.51 -5.82 -11.78
C VAL A 92 -0.45 -5.96 -10.61
N ARG A 93 -0.27 -7.01 -9.79
CA ARG A 93 -1.09 -7.22 -8.60
C ARG A 93 -0.89 -6.11 -7.57
N ALA A 94 0.35 -5.75 -7.24
CA ALA A 94 0.62 -4.68 -6.29
C ALA A 94 0.04 -3.34 -6.77
N ALA A 95 0.18 -3.02 -8.05
CA ALA A 95 -0.40 -1.83 -8.66
C ALA A 95 -1.93 -1.84 -8.58
N ALA A 96 -2.58 -2.96 -8.93
CA ALA A 96 -4.03 -3.07 -8.86
C ALA A 96 -4.54 -2.94 -7.41
N VAL A 97 -3.90 -3.57 -6.44
CA VAL A 97 -4.24 -3.44 -5.01
C VAL A 97 -4.13 -1.98 -4.54
N HIS A 98 -3.07 -1.28 -4.92
CA HIS A 98 -2.93 0.14 -4.58
C HIS A 98 -3.99 1.00 -5.27
N GLY A 99 -4.24 0.79 -6.57
CA GLY A 99 -5.29 1.49 -7.31
C GLY A 99 -6.68 1.29 -6.69
N GLU A 100 -7.02 0.07 -6.28
CA GLU A 100 -8.25 -0.21 -5.54
C GLU A 100 -8.29 0.52 -4.19
N MET A 101 -7.20 0.55 -3.45
CA MET A 101 -7.17 1.25 -2.15
C MET A 101 -7.44 2.75 -2.29
N VAL A 102 -6.87 3.41 -3.28
CA VAL A 102 -7.06 4.86 -3.48
C VAL A 102 -8.38 5.22 -4.16
N THR A 103 -8.98 4.29 -4.88
CA THR A 103 -10.28 4.49 -5.55
C THR A 103 -11.44 4.13 -4.63
N VAL A 104 -11.41 2.96 -4.01
CA VAL A 104 -12.48 2.45 -3.13
C VAL A 104 -12.49 3.17 -1.79
N ARG A 105 -11.31 3.46 -1.24
CA ARG A 105 -11.15 4.09 0.09
C ARG A 105 -12.04 3.44 1.14
N PRO A 106 -11.79 2.14 1.44
CA PRO A 106 -12.68 1.36 2.31
C PRO A 106 -12.70 1.84 3.76
N PHE A 107 -11.72 2.62 4.18
CA PHE A 107 -11.61 3.13 5.54
C PHE A 107 -11.97 4.63 5.60
N LEU A 108 -12.26 5.09 6.81
CA LEU A 108 -12.53 6.51 7.05
C LEU A 108 -11.33 7.39 6.70
N VAL A 109 -10.12 6.94 7.05
CA VAL A 109 -8.83 7.58 6.78
C VAL A 109 -7.73 6.55 6.52
N GLY A 110 -6.57 6.97 6.01
CA GLY A 110 -5.37 6.12 5.91
C GLY A 110 -5.33 5.22 4.68
N ASN A 111 -6.27 5.32 3.75
CA ASN A 111 -6.40 4.42 2.61
C ASN A 111 -5.16 4.44 1.70
N ALA A 112 -4.68 5.62 1.32
CA ALA A 112 -3.50 5.75 0.47
C ALA A 112 -2.24 5.20 1.17
N ALA A 113 -2.07 5.46 2.47
CA ALA A 113 -0.94 4.95 3.23
C ALA A 113 -0.96 3.42 3.34
N VAL A 114 -2.13 2.84 3.63
CA VAL A 114 -2.31 1.37 3.65
C VAL A 114 -2.06 0.78 2.26
N GLY A 115 -2.53 1.44 1.20
CA GLY A 115 -2.28 1.03 -0.19
C GLY A 115 -0.77 0.91 -0.49
N ARG A 116 0.02 1.90 -0.10
CA ARG A 116 1.48 1.89 -0.26
C ARG A 116 2.15 0.78 0.56
N LEU A 117 1.71 0.55 1.79
CA LEU A 117 2.20 -0.56 2.60
C LEU A 117 1.87 -1.93 1.99
N LEU A 118 0.70 -2.07 1.38
CA LEU A 118 0.31 -3.28 0.65
C LEU A 118 1.21 -3.49 -0.57
N VAL A 119 1.52 -2.44 -1.35
CA VAL A 119 2.50 -2.54 -2.46
C VAL A 119 3.80 -3.11 -1.95
N ARG A 120 4.38 -2.49 -0.91
CA ARG A 120 5.66 -2.94 -0.34
C ARG A 120 5.59 -4.38 0.15
N HIS A 121 4.53 -4.76 0.85
CA HIS A 121 4.32 -6.15 1.30
C HIS A 121 4.25 -7.12 0.11
N LEU A 122 3.48 -6.79 -0.92
CA LEU A 122 3.27 -7.67 -2.06
C LEU A 122 4.53 -7.85 -2.91
N ILE A 123 5.25 -6.76 -3.22
CA ILE A 123 6.47 -6.87 -4.02
C ILE A 123 7.58 -7.63 -3.28
N THR A 124 7.62 -7.55 -1.95
CA THR A 124 8.56 -8.34 -1.13
C THR A 124 8.15 -9.80 -1.04
N ARG A 125 6.89 -10.08 -0.71
CA ARG A 125 6.35 -11.43 -0.59
C ARG A 125 6.49 -12.22 -1.91
N ASP A 126 6.25 -11.55 -3.02
CA ASP A 126 6.20 -12.18 -4.34
C ASP A 126 7.57 -12.16 -5.06
N GLY A 127 8.62 -11.71 -4.38
CA GLY A 127 10.00 -11.79 -4.84
C GLY A 127 10.39 -10.77 -5.91
N LEU A 128 9.59 -9.74 -6.16
CA LEU A 128 9.97 -8.65 -7.06
C LEU A 128 11.05 -7.77 -6.44
N GLU A 129 10.92 -7.47 -5.15
CA GLU A 129 11.90 -6.77 -4.32
C GLU A 129 12.05 -7.50 -2.97
N PRO A 130 12.77 -8.63 -2.92
CA PRO A 130 12.77 -9.53 -1.78
C PRO A 130 13.50 -8.96 -0.55
N THR A 131 14.28 -7.90 -0.70
CA THR A 131 15.04 -7.30 0.42
C THR A 131 14.18 -6.42 1.31
N GLY A 132 13.04 -5.92 0.81
CA GLY A 132 12.13 -5.04 1.53
C GLY A 132 12.72 -3.66 1.84
N VAL A 133 13.81 -3.26 1.17
CA VAL A 133 14.49 -1.97 1.42
C VAL A 133 14.01 -0.85 0.50
N ALA A 134 13.36 -1.17 -0.62
CA ALA A 134 12.82 -0.16 -1.52
C ALA A 134 11.78 0.73 -0.82
N VAL A 135 11.81 2.03 -1.13
CA VAL A 135 10.90 3.03 -0.58
C VAL A 135 10.14 3.73 -1.71
N PRO A 136 9.17 3.06 -2.37
CA PRO A 136 8.41 3.62 -3.48
C PRO A 136 7.63 4.90 -3.10
N ASP A 137 7.34 5.08 -1.81
CA ASP A 137 6.60 6.23 -1.27
C ASP A 137 7.25 7.57 -1.58
N GLN A 138 8.58 7.60 -1.69
CA GLN A 138 9.31 8.84 -1.98
C GLN A 138 8.99 9.38 -3.36
N TYR A 139 8.74 8.52 -4.34
CA TYR A 139 8.37 8.95 -5.69
C TYR A 139 7.02 9.70 -5.68
N ALA A 140 6.03 9.15 -4.99
CA ALA A 140 4.72 9.81 -4.82
C ALA A 140 4.85 11.14 -4.05
N ALA A 141 5.70 11.20 -3.02
CA ALA A 141 5.92 12.41 -2.26
C ALA A 141 6.60 13.53 -3.07
N ARG A 142 7.51 13.17 -3.99
CA ARG A 142 8.19 14.12 -4.88
C ARG A 142 7.33 14.56 -6.07
N MET A 143 6.40 13.73 -6.52
CA MET A 143 5.59 13.91 -7.71
C MET A 143 4.08 13.81 -7.40
N PRO A 144 3.55 14.63 -6.47
CA PRO A 144 2.17 14.47 -5.98
C PRO A 144 1.12 14.70 -7.08
N ALA A 145 1.36 15.61 -8.02
CA ALA A 145 0.47 15.83 -9.16
C ALA A 145 0.44 14.62 -10.08
N ALA A 146 1.60 14.10 -10.48
CA ALA A 146 1.69 12.92 -11.34
C ALA A 146 1.06 11.67 -10.66
N TYR A 147 1.21 11.53 -9.34
CA TYR A 147 0.50 10.51 -8.58
C TYR A 147 -1.02 10.66 -8.68
N ALA A 148 -1.54 11.87 -8.51
CA ALA A 148 -2.97 12.14 -8.61
C ALA A 148 -3.52 11.86 -10.03
N ASP A 149 -2.76 12.28 -11.07
CA ASP A 149 -3.12 12.04 -12.46
C ASP A 149 -3.15 10.54 -12.80
N ALA A 150 -2.13 9.80 -12.36
CA ALA A 150 -2.06 8.35 -12.56
C ALA A 150 -3.20 7.62 -11.80
N ALA A 151 -3.54 8.05 -10.58
CA ALA A 151 -4.66 7.51 -9.83
C ALA A 151 -6.01 7.82 -10.51
N ALA A 152 -6.17 9.00 -11.07
CA ALA A 152 -7.36 9.39 -11.86
C ALA A 152 -7.48 8.55 -13.14
N ALA A 153 -6.36 8.31 -13.82
CA ALA A 153 -6.31 7.43 -14.98
C ALA A 153 -6.75 6.00 -14.64
N TYR A 154 -6.27 5.44 -13.53
CA TYR A 154 -6.72 4.13 -13.03
C TYR A 154 -8.22 4.12 -12.74
N ALA A 155 -8.72 5.14 -12.07
CA ALA A 155 -10.13 5.25 -11.69
C ALA A 155 -11.08 5.37 -12.89
N SER A 156 -10.58 5.78 -14.08
CA SER A 156 -11.37 5.79 -15.31
C SER A 156 -11.81 4.38 -15.76
N GLY A 157 -11.13 3.34 -15.27
CA GLY A 157 -11.42 1.94 -15.64
C GLY A 157 -11.08 1.59 -17.08
N THR A 158 -10.42 2.48 -17.83
CA THR A 158 -9.96 2.20 -19.20
C THR A 158 -8.69 1.35 -19.19
N HIS A 159 -8.49 0.58 -20.25
CA HIS A 159 -7.25 -0.20 -20.41
C HIS A 159 -6.01 0.70 -20.29
N ASP A 160 -5.98 1.82 -21.03
CA ASP A 160 -4.84 2.74 -21.05
C ASP A 160 -4.60 3.40 -19.69
N GLY A 161 -5.67 3.72 -18.96
CA GLY A 161 -5.58 4.23 -17.60
C GLY A 161 -4.99 3.25 -16.61
N VAL A 162 -5.36 1.97 -16.72
CA VAL A 162 -4.76 0.89 -15.91
C VAL A 162 -3.29 0.70 -16.27
N VAL A 163 -2.94 0.70 -17.55
CA VAL A 163 -1.54 0.61 -18.01
C VAL A 163 -0.71 1.77 -17.49
N ALA A 164 -1.19 3.01 -17.62
CA ALA A 164 -0.51 4.19 -17.11
C ALA A 164 -0.23 4.10 -15.61
N TRP A 165 -1.19 3.62 -14.83
CA TRP A 165 -1.02 3.39 -13.40
C TRP A 165 0.04 2.32 -13.08
N VAL A 166 0.04 1.19 -13.80
CA VAL A 166 1.03 0.12 -13.62
C VAL A 166 2.43 0.60 -13.95
N VAL A 167 2.58 1.38 -15.03
CA VAL A 167 3.86 2.00 -15.41
C VAL A 167 4.33 2.96 -14.33
N TRP A 168 3.45 3.83 -13.83
CA TRP A 168 3.76 4.74 -12.72
C TRP A 168 4.24 3.98 -11.47
N GLN A 169 3.59 2.88 -11.12
CA GLN A 169 4.00 2.03 -9.99
C GLN A 169 5.38 1.38 -10.22
N ALA A 170 5.67 0.96 -11.45
CA ALA A 170 6.97 0.41 -11.81
C ALA A 170 8.09 1.45 -11.62
N GLU A 171 7.87 2.67 -12.08
CA GLU A 171 8.81 3.79 -11.92
C GLU A 171 9.04 4.10 -10.42
N ALA A 172 7.97 4.15 -9.63
CA ALA A 172 8.06 4.38 -8.19
C ALA A 172 8.91 3.30 -7.48
N ILE A 173 8.76 2.04 -7.85
CA ILE A 173 9.55 0.93 -7.31
C ILE A 173 11.01 1.07 -7.73
N LEU A 174 11.29 1.36 -9.00
CA LEU A 174 12.66 1.53 -9.52
C LEU A 174 13.39 2.68 -8.80
N VAL A 175 12.72 3.83 -8.65
CA VAL A 175 13.26 4.97 -7.91
C VAL A 175 13.53 4.59 -6.45
N GLY A 176 12.57 3.90 -5.80
CA GLY A 176 12.72 3.43 -4.43
C GLY A 176 13.90 2.47 -4.23
N ILE A 177 14.17 1.60 -5.20
CA ILE A 177 15.35 0.71 -5.20
C ILE A 177 16.65 1.51 -5.34
N GLN A 178 16.70 2.47 -6.26
CA GLN A 178 17.88 3.32 -6.47
C GLN A 178 18.25 4.11 -5.22
N GLU A 179 17.25 4.64 -4.53
CA GLU A 179 17.42 5.34 -3.25
C GLU A 179 17.97 4.43 -2.17
N ALA A 180 17.38 3.24 -2.01
CA ALA A 180 17.86 2.24 -1.06
C ALA A 180 19.32 1.85 -1.33
N GLN A 181 19.69 1.66 -2.61
CA GLN A 181 21.07 1.38 -3.01
C GLN A 181 22.02 2.53 -2.66
N ALA A 182 21.58 3.79 -2.82
CA ALA A 182 22.39 4.95 -2.45
C ALA A 182 22.66 4.97 -0.94
N VAL A 183 21.62 4.73 -0.12
CA VAL A 183 21.76 4.63 1.35
C VAL A 183 22.70 3.49 1.73
N CYS A 184 22.54 2.30 1.16
CA CYS A 184 23.42 1.16 1.43
C CYS A 184 24.89 1.47 1.10
N ARG A 185 25.16 2.13 -0.04
CA ARG A 185 26.54 2.54 -0.41
C ARG A 185 27.11 3.52 0.61
N THR A 186 26.33 4.49 1.06
CA THR A 186 26.76 5.46 2.09
C THR A 186 27.13 4.78 3.40
N VAL A 187 26.30 3.84 3.85
CA VAL A 187 26.55 3.06 5.08
C VAL A 187 27.80 2.20 4.93
N LEU A 188 27.98 1.50 3.80
CA LEU A 188 29.15 0.67 3.54
C LEU A 188 30.45 1.49 3.45
N ALA A 189 30.39 2.73 2.95
CA ALA A 189 31.53 3.64 2.90
C ALA A 189 31.88 4.25 4.28
N GLY A 190 31.13 3.95 5.34
CA GLY A 190 31.33 4.54 6.67
C GLY A 190 31.00 6.02 6.76
N THR A 191 30.42 6.60 5.72
CA THR A 191 30.01 8.01 5.63
C THR A 191 28.56 8.15 6.10
N THR A 192 28.27 7.77 7.34
CA THR A 192 27.02 8.21 7.96
C THR A 192 27.16 9.70 8.23
N ALA A 193 26.35 10.51 7.56
CA ALA A 193 26.30 11.94 7.82
C ALA A 193 25.98 12.13 9.31
N ALA A 194 27.01 12.54 10.06
CA ALA A 194 26.82 13.17 11.36
C ALA A 194 26.24 14.55 11.08
N GLY A 195 24.95 14.71 11.34
CA GLY A 195 24.25 15.97 11.26
C GLY A 195 23.16 16.02 12.32
#